data_a5854b7243c309645acc00c8e112551d
#
_entry.id   a5854b7243c309645acc00c8e112551d
#
_cell.length_a   1.000
_cell.length_b   1.000
_cell.length_c   1.000
_cell.angle_alpha   90.00
_cell.angle_beta   90.00
_cell.angle_gamma   90.00
#
_symmetry.space_group_name_H-M   'P 1'
#
loop_
_entity.id
_entity.type
_entity.pdbx_description
1 polymer ?
#
loop_
_entity_poly.entity_id
_entity_poly.type
_entity_poly.pdbx_seq_one_letter_code
_entity_poly.pdbx_strand_id
1 'polypeptide(L)'
;MVVKQASAPKAYFNITGLGFAKLTKEGAKLEYSDITKTKGLQKIGVETGGDLKTAYADGGPIESGNTDGEGKISLQMHAFPKEIRKIVFNEEYDEYGVYKETQGKQNNYVAIWFRQERRDGTFRTVLLPKVMFTNPKIDGETAEKDWDFSSEEVEGEALFPLIDNKKSVRKYIFDSANMTNHSGNGEKGEEAFLKKILGEEYTGNVTEDNGETL
;
A
#
# COMPACT_ATOMS: atom_id res chain seq x y z
N MET A 1 -21.76 36.89 -1.90
CA MET A 1 -21.21 35.53 -1.93
C MET A 1 -19.72 35.66 -2.21
N VAL A 2 -18.85 35.28 -1.28
CA VAL A 2 -17.39 35.38 -1.47
C VAL A 2 -16.93 34.09 -2.11
N VAL A 3 -16.42 34.14 -3.34
CA VAL A 3 -15.82 33.02 -4.00
C VAL A 3 -14.42 32.79 -3.40
N LYS A 4 -14.24 31.68 -2.69
CA LYS A 4 -12.91 31.27 -2.20
C LYS A 4 -12.12 30.63 -3.35
N GLN A 5 -10.98 31.21 -3.68
CA GLN A 5 -10.06 30.59 -4.63
C GLN A 5 -9.31 29.48 -3.94
N ALA A 6 -9.34 28.27 -4.53
CA ALA A 6 -8.51 27.16 -4.06
C ALA A 6 -7.03 27.43 -4.33
N SER A 7 -6.16 27.07 -3.42
CA SER A 7 -4.71 27.15 -3.65
C SER A 7 -4.32 26.21 -4.79
N ALA A 8 -3.32 26.60 -5.60
CA ALA A 8 -2.82 25.75 -6.68
C ALA A 8 -2.31 24.41 -6.12
N PRO A 9 -2.71 23.29 -6.73
CA PRO A 9 -2.26 21.97 -6.28
C PRO A 9 -0.76 21.80 -6.55
N LYS A 10 -0.05 21.23 -5.61
CA LYS A 10 1.37 20.90 -5.73
C LYS A 10 1.54 19.46 -6.22
N ALA A 11 2.31 19.28 -7.29
CA ALA A 11 2.55 17.97 -7.86
C ALA A 11 3.41 17.08 -6.93
N TYR A 12 3.11 15.78 -6.91
CA TYR A 12 3.97 14.77 -6.32
C TYR A 12 5.09 14.41 -7.30
N PHE A 13 6.30 14.22 -6.80
CA PHE A 13 7.47 13.96 -7.66
C PHE A 13 8.25 12.70 -7.26
N ASN A 14 8.02 12.18 -6.06
CA ASN A 14 8.75 11.03 -5.54
C ASN A 14 7.83 10.11 -4.73
N ILE A 15 8.18 8.82 -4.69
CA ILE A 15 7.48 7.80 -3.91
C ILE A 15 8.52 7.16 -2.99
N THR A 16 8.21 7.14 -1.68
CA THR A 16 9.11 6.61 -0.65
C THR A 16 8.32 5.87 0.43
N GLY A 17 9.02 5.34 1.43
CA GLY A 17 8.41 4.85 2.67
C GLY A 17 7.46 3.68 2.48
N LEU A 18 7.73 2.80 1.49
CA LEU A 18 6.95 1.58 1.30
C LEU A 18 7.06 0.67 2.51
N GLY A 19 5.94 0.14 2.96
CA GLY A 19 5.92 -0.86 4.02
C GLY A 19 4.74 -1.80 3.91
N PHE A 20 4.88 -2.93 4.58
CA PHE A 20 3.90 -4.01 4.63
C PHE A 20 3.69 -4.48 6.06
N ALA A 21 2.49 -4.95 6.37
CA ALA A 21 2.18 -5.63 7.61
C ALA A 21 1.20 -6.77 7.32
N LYS A 22 1.44 -7.94 7.90
CA LYS A 22 0.56 -9.10 7.73
C LYS A 22 -0.71 -8.88 8.55
N LEU A 23 -1.89 -8.97 7.91
CA LEU A 23 -3.17 -8.96 8.61
C LEU A 23 -3.41 -10.32 9.25
N THR A 24 -3.46 -10.37 10.57
CA THR A 24 -3.61 -11.61 11.34
C THR A 24 -5.05 -11.86 11.78
N LYS A 25 -5.80 -10.78 12.03
CA LYS A 25 -7.17 -10.91 12.50
C LYS A 25 -8.04 -9.74 12.12
N GLU A 26 -9.28 -10.05 11.78
CA GLU A 26 -10.38 -9.10 11.62
C GLU A 26 -11.41 -9.35 12.74
N GLY A 27 -11.80 -8.29 13.46
CA GLY A 27 -12.72 -8.39 14.60
C GLY A 27 -13.19 -7.02 15.03
N ALA A 28 -13.19 -6.73 16.34
CA ALA A 28 -13.49 -5.40 16.87
C ALA A 28 -12.46 -4.35 16.38
N LYS A 29 -11.25 -4.78 16.07
CA LYS A 29 -10.20 -4.01 15.40
C LYS A 29 -9.40 -4.91 14.47
N LEU A 30 -8.62 -4.32 13.59
CA LEU A 30 -7.67 -5.05 12.75
C LEU A 30 -6.38 -5.27 13.55
N GLU A 31 -5.84 -6.48 13.49
CA GLU A 31 -4.58 -6.84 14.14
C GLU A 31 -3.56 -7.21 13.08
N TYR A 32 -2.35 -6.69 13.21
CA TYR A 32 -1.27 -6.89 12.25
C TYR A 32 -0.03 -7.45 12.94
N SER A 33 0.79 -8.18 12.20
CA SER A 33 2.12 -8.65 12.59
C SER A 33 3.13 -8.36 11.49
N ASP A 34 4.41 -8.63 11.77
CA ASP A 34 5.50 -8.57 10.79
C ASP A 34 5.55 -7.21 10.05
N ILE A 35 5.43 -6.11 10.81
CA ILE A 35 5.43 -4.75 10.26
C ILE A 35 6.82 -4.43 9.73
N THR A 36 6.96 -4.31 8.41
CA THR A 36 8.26 -4.18 7.75
C THR A 36 8.24 -3.05 6.72
N LYS A 37 9.24 -2.17 6.77
CA LYS A 37 9.51 -1.18 5.71
C LYS A 37 10.54 -1.72 4.74
N THR A 38 10.41 -1.34 3.46
CA THR A 38 11.36 -1.75 2.42
C THR A 38 11.70 -0.59 1.50
N LYS A 39 12.80 -0.75 0.78
CA LYS A 39 13.26 0.14 -0.30
C LYS A 39 13.11 -0.57 -1.65
N GLY A 40 13.32 0.14 -2.75
CA GLY A 40 13.31 -0.46 -4.09
C GLY A 40 11.98 -0.32 -4.84
N LEU A 41 11.03 0.44 -4.30
CA LEU A 41 9.79 0.78 -5.01
C LEU A 41 10.10 1.63 -6.24
N GLN A 42 9.66 1.16 -7.41
CA GLN A 42 9.76 1.88 -8.68
C GLN A 42 8.44 2.53 -9.05
N LYS A 43 7.36 1.78 -8.94
CA LYS A 43 6.03 2.24 -9.32
C LYS A 43 4.97 1.61 -8.43
N ILE A 44 3.94 2.38 -8.12
CA ILE A 44 2.73 1.88 -7.47
C ILE A 44 1.51 2.57 -8.07
N GLY A 45 0.51 1.79 -8.42
CA GLY A 45 -0.79 2.24 -8.87
C GLY A 45 -1.88 1.77 -7.92
N VAL A 46 -2.79 2.65 -7.54
CA VAL A 46 -3.95 2.30 -6.70
C VAL A 46 -5.19 2.87 -7.35
N GLU A 47 -6.06 1.99 -7.79
CA GLU A 47 -7.36 2.31 -8.35
C GLU A 47 -8.44 1.84 -7.37
N THR A 48 -9.21 2.76 -6.86
CA THR A 48 -10.34 2.47 -5.94
C THR A 48 -11.63 2.98 -6.54
N GLY A 49 -11.77 2.83 -7.85
CA GLY A 49 -12.91 3.29 -8.61
C GLY A 49 -14.18 2.48 -8.36
N GLY A 50 -15.29 3.06 -8.70
CA GLY A 50 -16.57 2.40 -8.90
C GLY A 50 -17.18 2.96 -10.15
N ASP A 51 -18.12 2.24 -10.73
CA ASP A 51 -18.84 2.70 -11.90
C ASP A 51 -19.90 3.72 -11.52
N LEU A 52 -19.98 4.80 -12.28
CA LEU A 52 -21.10 5.71 -12.19
C LEU A 52 -22.33 5.05 -12.85
N LYS A 53 -23.32 4.69 -12.06
CA LYS A 53 -24.59 4.17 -12.56
C LYS A 53 -25.64 5.26 -12.51
N THR A 54 -26.32 5.45 -13.64
CA THR A 54 -27.42 6.40 -13.77
C THR A 54 -28.71 5.61 -13.92
N ALA A 55 -29.69 5.86 -13.05
CA ALA A 55 -31.04 5.34 -13.17
C ALA A 55 -31.82 6.25 -14.12
N TYR A 56 -32.57 5.65 -15.01
CA TYR A 56 -33.42 6.33 -15.97
C TYR A 56 -34.89 5.97 -15.70
N ALA A 57 -35.77 6.96 -15.71
CA ALA A 57 -37.21 6.75 -15.81
C ALA A 57 -37.84 7.87 -16.68
N ASP A 58 -38.99 7.57 -17.31
CA ASP A 58 -39.73 8.49 -18.18
C ASP A 58 -38.89 9.16 -19.29
N GLY A 59 -37.86 8.42 -19.78
CA GLY A 59 -37.00 8.90 -20.86
C GLY A 59 -35.88 9.84 -20.48
N GLY A 60 -35.63 10.08 -19.16
CA GLY A 60 -34.57 10.92 -18.65
C GLY A 60 -33.82 10.30 -17.48
N PRO A 61 -32.59 10.79 -17.18
CA PRO A 61 -31.84 10.39 -15.98
C PRO A 61 -32.50 10.97 -14.74
N ILE A 62 -32.80 10.12 -13.73
CA ILE A 62 -33.42 10.54 -12.48
C ILE A 62 -32.36 10.64 -11.37
N GLU A 63 -31.47 9.66 -11.28
CA GLU A 63 -30.51 9.55 -10.23
C GLU A 63 -29.20 8.96 -10.74
N SER A 64 -28.08 9.50 -10.28
CA SER A 64 -26.76 8.95 -10.56
C SER A 64 -26.06 8.62 -9.26
N GLY A 65 -25.61 7.38 -9.11
CA GLY A 65 -24.88 6.89 -7.94
C GLY A 65 -23.55 6.27 -8.35
N ASN A 66 -22.58 6.40 -7.48
CA ASN A 66 -21.30 5.71 -7.62
C ASN A 66 -21.39 4.35 -6.91
N THR A 67 -21.01 3.27 -7.59
CA THR A 67 -20.93 1.94 -6.98
C THR A 67 -19.57 1.77 -6.32
N ASP A 68 -19.50 0.97 -5.24
CA ASP A 68 -18.24 0.50 -4.68
C ASP A 68 -17.58 -0.44 -5.69
N GLY A 69 -16.60 0.07 -6.45
CA GLY A 69 -15.82 -0.74 -7.37
C GLY A 69 -14.82 -1.63 -6.64
N GLU A 70 -14.29 -2.60 -7.35
CA GLU A 70 -13.13 -3.36 -6.90
C GLU A 70 -11.92 -2.44 -6.80
N GLY A 71 -11.15 -2.57 -5.71
CA GLY A 71 -9.89 -1.86 -5.56
C GLY A 71 -8.77 -2.64 -6.23
N LYS A 72 -8.10 -2.04 -7.20
CA LYS A 72 -6.93 -2.65 -7.84
C LYS A 72 -5.66 -1.95 -7.36
N ILE A 73 -4.61 -2.73 -7.18
CA ILE A 73 -3.28 -2.23 -6.88
C ILE A 73 -2.28 -2.93 -7.79
N SER A 74 -1.36 -2.15 -8.37
CA SER A 74 -0.18 -2.65 -9.07
C SER A 74 1.06 -2.13 -8.37
N LEU A 75 2.05 -3.00 -8.21
CA LEU A 75 3.29 -2.70 -7.51
C LEU A 75 4.46 -3.22 -8.33
N GLN A 76 5.43 -2.35 -8.63
CA GLN A 76 6.66 -2.69 -9.32
C GLN A 76 7.86 -2.35 -8.43
N MET A 77 8.71 -3.33 -8.21
CA MET A 77 9.93 -3.22 -7.42
C MET A 77 11.12 -3.75 -8.19
N HIS A 78 12.34 -3.35 -7.83
CA HIS A 78 13.55 -3.97 -8.38
C HIS A 78 13.62 -5.46 -8.07
N ALA A 79 13.34 -5.82 -6.82
CA ALA A 79 13.16 -7.19 -6.35
C ALA A 79 12.38 -7.17 -5.03
N PHE A 80 11.65 -8.23 -4.74
CA PHE A 80 11.02 -8.40 -3.43
C PHE A 80 12.01 -9.04 -2.46
N PRO A 81 12.42 -8.37 -1.37
CA PRO A 81 13.23 -8.95 -0.31
C PRO A 81 12.56 -10.20 0.29
N LYS A 82 13.37 -11.14 0.81
CA LYS A 82 12.90 -12.40 1.40
C LYS A 82 11.84 -12.18 2.50
N GLU A 83 12.02 -11.16 3.32
CA GLU A 83 11.09 -10.78 4.39
C GLU A 83 9.72 -10.39 3.83
N ILE A 84 9.72 -9.60 2.76
CA ILE A 84 8.49 -9.18 2.08
C ILE A 84 7.83 -10.36 1.38
N ARG A 85 8.62 -11.26 0.74
CA ARG A 85 8.09 -12.49 0.14
C ARG A 85 7.39 -13.37 1.18
N LYS A 86 7.94 -13.49 2.38
CA LYS A 86 7.30 -14.20 3.48
C LYS A 86 6.00 -13.53 3.93
N ILE A 87 6.00 -12.21 4.09
CA ILE A 87 4.84 -11.44 4.56
C ILE A 87 3.72 -11.47 3.53
N VAL A 88 4.03 -11.21 2.26
CA VAL A 88 3.03 -10.99 1.19
C VAL A 88 2.61 -12.31 0.55
N PHE A 89 3.58 -13.12 0.09
CA PHE A 89 3.32 -14.34 -0.67
C PHE A 89 3.35 -15.60 0.18
N ASN A 90 3.52 -15.45 1.50
CA ASN A 90 3.60 -16.57 2.44
C ASN A 90 4.69 -17.58 2.07
N GLU A 91 5.80 -17.12 1.47
CA GLU A 91 6.92 -17.96 1.09
C GLU A 91 7.75 -18.36 2.31
N GLU A 92 7.98 -19.65 2.47
CA GLU A 92 8.85 -20.20 3.50
C GLU A 92 10.02 -20.91 2.83
N TYR A 93 11.23 -20.58 3.27
CA TYR A 93 12.46 -21.15 2.73
C TYR A 93 13.03 -22.15 3.75
N ASP A 94 13.48 -23.31 3.26
CA ASP A 94 14.17 -24.29 4.09
C ASP A 94 15.61 -23.83 4.42
N GLU A 95 16.35 -24.67 5.16
CA GLU A 95 17.74 -24.39 5.55
C GLU A 95 18.71 -24.25 4.36
N TYR A 96 18.33 -24.76 3.19
CA TYR A 96 19.10 -24.66 1.94
C TYR A 96 18.66 -23.47 1.07
N GLY A 97 17.72 -22.65 1.56
CA GLY A 97 17.19 -21.50 0.80
C GLY A 97 16.22 -21.91 -0.33
N VAL A 98 15.65 -23.11 -0.27
CA VAL A 98 14.70 -23.59 -1.26
C VAL A 98 13.28 -23.28 -0.84
N TYR A 99 12.55 -22.58 -1.69
CA TYR A 99 11.11 -22.41 -1.59
C TYR A 99 10.38 -23.50 -2.39
N LYS A 100 9.34 -24.08 -1.80
CA LYS A 100 8.50 -25.08 -2.45
C LYS A 100 7.06 -24.56 -2.51
N GLU A 101 6.59 -24.34 -3.73
CA GLU A 101 5.18 -24.03 -3.94
C GLU A 101 4.35 -25.32 -3.83
N THR A 102 3.33 -25.29 -2.98
CA THR A 102 2.41 -26.42 -2.79
C THR A 102 1.01 -26.03 -3.21
N GLN A 103 0.26 -26.97 -3.75
CA GLN A 103 -1.12 -26.77 -4.15
C GLN A 103 -1.98 -26.30 -2.94
N GLY A 104 -2.82 -25.28 -3.16
CA GLY A 104 -3.73 -24.74 -2.14
C GLY A 104 -3.11 -23.72 -1.19
N LYS A 105 -1.82 -23.40 -1.34
CA LYS A 105 -1.19 -22.32 -0.58
C LYS A 105 -1.75 -20.98 -1.05
N GLN A 106 -2.19 -20.17 -0.10
CA GLN A 106 -2.72 -18.83 -0.37
C GLN A 106 -1.75 -17.77 0.12
N ASN A 107 -1.71 -16.64 -0.61
CA ASN A 107 -1.01 -15.45 -0.19
C ASN A 107 -1.70 -14.82 1.02
N ASN A 108 -0.94 -14.07 1.82
CA ASN A 108 -1.49 -13.41 2.99
C ASN A 108 -2.29 -12.17 2.62
N TYR A 109 -3.27 -11.82 3.45
CA TYR A 109 -3.78 -10.45 3.46
C TYR A 109 -2.78 -9.56 4.18
N VAL A 110 -2.48 -8.42 3.56
CA VAL A 110 -1.50 -7.47 4.11
C VAL A 110 -2.07 -6.05 4.10
N ALA A 111 -1.64 -5.24 5.07
CA ALA A 111 -1.68 -3.80 4.90
C ALA A 111 -0.46 -3.36 4.09
N ILE A 112 -0.66 -2.37 3.22
CA ILE A 112 0.42 -1.72 2.49
C ILE A 112 0.29 -0.22 2.67
N TRP A 113 1.41 0.46 2.85
CA TRP A 113 1.46 1.92 2.86
C TRP A 113 2.68 2.42 2.11
N PHE A 114 2.55 3.63 1.56
CA PHE A 114 3.62 4.33 0.86
C PHE A 114 3.42 5.83 0.97
N ARG A 115 4.52 6.58 0.83
CA ARG A 115 4.56 8.04 0.91
C ARG A 115 4.76 8.62 -0.48
N GLN A 116 4.01 9.68 -0.79
CA GLN A 116 4.20 10.50 -1.99
C GLN A 116 4.66 11.89 -1.56
N GLU A 117 5.82 12.31 -2.01
CA GLU A 117 6.48 13.54 -1.60
C GLU A 117 6.19 14.68 -2.57
N ARG A 118 6.12 15.91 -2.05
CA ARG A 118 6.03 17.15 -2.80
C ARG A 118 7.33 17.94 -2.67
N ARG A 119 7.60 18.81 -3.64
CA ARG A 119 8.84 19.63 -3.67
C ARG A 119 8.99 20.61 -2.50
N ASP A 120 7.93 20.92 -1.80
CA ASP A 120 7.95 21.82 -0.63
C ASP A 120 8.23 21.09 0.70
N GLY A 121 8.58 19.80 0.65
CA GLY A 121 8.82 18.97 1.81
C GLY A 121 7.56 18.41 2.49
N THR A 122 6.36 18.80 2.02
CA THR A 122 5.13 18.14 2.46
C THR A 122 4.94 16.81 1.75
N PHE A 123 4.19 15.90 2.34
CA PHE A 123 3.97 14.57 1.77
C PHE A 123 2.57 14.04 2.10
N ARG A 124 2.19 13.03 1.35
CA ARG A 124 0.97 12.28 1.58
C ARG A 124 1.31 10.79 1.74
N THR A 125 0.78 10.17 2.78
CA THR A 125 0.88 8.73 3.00
C THR A 125 -0.46 8.08 2.70
N VAL A 126 -0.44 7.10 1.82
CA VAL A 126 -1.60 6.27 1.46
C VAL A 126 -1.43 4.92 2.14
N LEU A 127 -2.47 4.47 2.84
CA LEU A 127 -2.51 3.15 3.49
C LEU A 127 -3.76 2.40 3.04
N LEU A 128 -3.55 1.17 2.58
CA LEU A 128 -4.58 0.19 2.28
C LEU A 128 -4.52 -0.90 3.35
N PRO A 129 -5.54 -1.06 4.20
CA PRO A 129 -5.48 -1.94 5.37
C PRO A 129 -5.61 -3.42 5.04
N LYS A 130 -6.17 -3.76 3.88
CA LYS A 130 -6.35 -5.16 3.46
C LYS A 130 -6.16 -5.28 1.95
N VAL A 131 -5.06 -5.91 1.58
CA VAL A 131 -4.70 -6.19 0.18
C VAL A 131 -4.29 -7.65 0.07
N MET A 132 -4.65 -8.29 -1.03
CA MET A 132 -4.11 -9.59 -1.44
C MET A 132 -3.43 -9.42 -2.79
N PHE A 133 -2.19 -9.86 -2.90
CA PHE A 133 -1.42 -9.82 -4.13
C PHE A 133 -1.41 -11.17 -4.83
N THR A 134 -1.27 -11.17 -6.16
CA THR A 134 -0.93 -12.36 -6.94
C THR A 134 0.55 -12.68 -6.75
N ASN A 135 0.96 -13.89 -7.10
CA ASN A 135 2.39 -14.23 -7.12
C ASN A 135 3.12 -13.41 -8.20
N PRO A 136 4.36 -12.98 -7.93
CA PRO A 136 5.17 -12.27 -8.91
C PRO A 136 5.47 -13.17 -10.11
N LYS A 137 5.49 -12.56 -11.31
CA LYS A 137 6.03 -13.24 -12.49
C LYS A 137 7.54 -13.39 -12.35
N ILE A 138 8.04 -14.51 -12.79
CA ILE A 138 9.49 -14.78 -12.88
C ILE A 138 9.86 -14.63 -14.34
N ASP A 139 10.40 -13.48 -14.69
CA ASP A 139 10.94 -13.22 -16.02
C ASP A 139 12.46 -13.09 -15.92
N GLY A 140 13.17 -13.56 -16.91
CA GLY A 140 14.63 -13.47 -16.98
C GLY A 140 15.09 -13.16 -18.38
N GLU A 141 15.95 -12.16 -18.50
CA GLU A 141 16.61 -11.80 -19.74
C GLU A 141 18.12 -11.92 -19.58
N THR A 142 18.79 -12.31 -20.66
CA THR A 142 20.27 -12.37 -20.67
C THR A 142 20.82 -10.96 -20.82
N ALA A 143 21.75 -10.57 -19.96
CA ALA A 143 22.41 -9.27 -20.04
C ALA A 143 23.13 -9.13 -21.40
N GLU A 144 22.72 -8.13 -22.15
CA GLU A 144 23.43 -7.67 -23.34
C GLU A 144 24.45 -6.57 -22.96
N LYS A 145 24.94 -5.80 -23.94
CA LYS A 145 25.95 -4.75 -23.73
C LYS A 145 25.49 -3.61 -22.81
N ASP A 146 24.20 -3.35 -22.78
CA ASP A 146 23.59 -2.37 -21.89
C ASP A 146 22.93 -3.11 -20.72
N TRP A 147 23.27 -2.69 -19.49
CA TRP A 147 22.72 -3.28 -18.27
C TRP A 147 21.29 -2.79 -18.10
N ASP A 148 20.34 -3.64 -18.45
CA ASP A 148 18.94 -3.41 -18.09
C ASP A 148 18.62 -4.16 -16.78
N PHE A 149 18.06 -3.43 -15.82
CA PHE A 149 17.70 -4.00 -14.53
C PHE A 149 16.29 -4.57 -14.63
N SER A 150 16.16 -5.88 -14.48
CA SER A 150 14.84 -6.50 -14.36
C SER A 150 14.10 -5.97 -13.14
N SER A 151 12.78 -5.92 -13.24
CA SER A 151 11.89 -5.54 -12.15
C SER A 151 10.82 -6.60 -11.97
N GLU A 152 10.40 -6.78 -10.73
CA GLU A 152 9.28 -7.65 -10.38
C GLU A 152 8.01 -6.82 -10.27
N GLU A 153 6.96 -7.24 -10.97
CA GLU A 153 5.65 -6.61 -10.93
C GLU A 153 4.61 -7.58 -10.37
N VAL A 154 3.75 -7.07 -9.50
CA VAL A 154 2.63 -7.81 -8.94
C VAL A 154 1.36 -6.98 -8.98
N GLU A 155 0.27 -7.65 -9.21
CA GLU A 155 -1.07 -7.09 -9.11
C GLU A 155 -1.77 -7.61 -7.87
N GLY A 156 -2.72 -6.85 -7.37
CA GLY A 156 -3.48 -7.25 -6.20
C GLY A 156 -4.83 -6.54 -6.11
N GLU A 157 -5.61 -6.99 -5.16
CA GLU A 157 -6.92 -6.42 -4.85
C GLU A 157 -6.92 -5.78 -3.47
N ALA A 158 -7.36 -4.52 -3.41
CA ALA A 158 -7.59 -3.80 -2.17
C ALA A 158 -9.05 -3.99 -1.73
N LEU A 159 -9.22 -4.70 -0.65
CA LEU A 159 -10.51 -5.11 -0.12
C LEU A 159 -10.97 -4.21 1.04
N PHE A 160 -12.27 -4.22 1.31
CA PHE A 160 -12.79 -3.66 2.54
C PHE A 160 -12.54 -4.62 3.69
N PRO A 161 -11.78 -4.25 4.72
CA PRO A 161 -11.66 -5.07 5.91
C PRO A 161 -12.98 -5.12 6.68
N LEU A 162 -13.19 -6.17 7.46
CA LEU A 162 -14.36 -6.35 8.30
C LEU A 162 -14.03 -5.97 9.74
N ILE A 163 -14.75 -4.98 10.28
CA ILE A 163 -14.73 -4.63 11.70
C ILE A 163 -16.13 -4.86 12.23
N ASP A 164 -16.27 -5.70 13.27
CA ASP A 164 -17.57 -6.14 13.81
C ASP A 164 -18.54 -6.65 12.74
N ASN A 165 -18.00 -7.44 11.79
CA ASN A 165 -18.73 -7.98 10.63
C ASN A 165 -19.31 -6.93 9.67
N LYS A 166 -18.84 -5.68 9.76
CA LYS A 166 -19.23 -4.61 8.82
C LYS A 166 -18.04 -4.19 7.99
N LYS A 167 -18.29 -3.85 6.73
CA LYS A 167 -17.26 -3.26 5.86
C LYS A 167 -16.75 -1.97 6.49
N SER A 168 -15.42 -1.88 6.62
CA SER A 168 -14.72 -0.72 7.15
C SER A 168 -14.07 0.09 6.02
N VAL A 169 -13.04 0.86 6.32
CA VAL A 169 -12.37 1.76 5.40
C VAL A 169 -11.34 1.01 4.56
N ARG A 170 -11.47 1.06 3.24
CA ARG A 170 -10.55 0.43 2.29
C ARG A 170 -9.24 1.21 2.09
N LYS A 171 -9.27 2.53 2.23
CA LYS A 171 -8.13 3.40 1.98
C LYS A 171 -8.10 4.54 2.98
N TYR A 172 -6.96 4.74 3.59
CA TYR A 172 -6.66 5.90 4.42
C TYR A 172 -5.66 6.79 3.71
N ILE A 173 -5.82 8.08 3.83
CA ILE A 173 -4.88 9.08 3.31
C ILE A 173 -4.54 10.04 4.44
N PHE A 174 -3.26 10.11 4.78
CA PHE A 174 -2.70 11.13 5.64
C PHE A 174 -2.01 12.18 4.74
N ASP A 175 -2.26 13.46 4.99
CA ASP A 175 -1.59 14.55 4.28
C ASP A 175 -0.98 15.52 5.29
N SER A 176 0.36 15.62 5.28
CA SER A 176 1.10 16.45 6.22
C SER A 176 0.79 17.95 6.08
N ALA A 177 0.31 18.39 4.91
CA ALA A 177 -0.09 19.77 4.68
C ALA A 177 -1.43 20.13 5.35
N ASN A 178 -2.26 19.13 5.68
CA ASN A 178 -3.61 19.32 6.24
C ASN A 178 -3.69 19.03 7.74
N MET A 179 -2.55 18.86 8.40
CA MET A 179 -2.53 18.59 9.84
C MET A 179 -2.95 19.81 10.65
N THR A 180 -3.87 19.60 11.59
CA THR A 180 -4.23 20.60 12.61
C THR A 180 -3.50 20.36 13.94
N ASN A 181 -3.22 19.09 14.26
CA ASN A 181 -2.43 18.66 15.40
C ASN A 181 -1.00 18.31 14.94
N HIS A 182 0.01 18.52 15.79
CA HIS A 182 1.42 18.34 15.45
C HIS A 182 1.91 19.27 14.32
N SER A 183 1.35 20.49 14.23
CA SER A 183 1.73 21.48 13.23
C SER A 183 3.25 21.68 13.21
N GLY A 184 3.85 21.50 12.03
CA GLY A 184 5.30 21.60 11.82
C GLY A 184 6.10 20.31 11.88
N ASN A 185 5.52 19.15 12.27
CA ASN A 185 6.21 17.86 12.23
C ASN A 185 5.36 16.77 11.56
N GLY A 186 5.42 16.74 10.21
CA GLY A 186 4.70 15.77 9.39
C GLY A 186 5.04 14.32 9.72
N GLU A 187 6.28 14.03 10.06
CA GLU A 187 6.74 12.69 10.38
C GLU A 187 6.13 12.13 11.67
N LYS A 188 6.06 12.96 12.73
CA LYS A 188 5.36 12.57 13.97
C LYS A 188 3.87 12.36 13.75
N GLY A 189 3.26 13.16 12.86
CA GLY A 189 1.85 13.01 12.49
C GLY A 189 1.61 11.71 11.73
N GLU A 190 2.48 11.37 10.79
CA GLU A 190 2.43 10.09 10.07
C GLU A 190 2.64 8.89 11.00
N GLU A 191 3.61 8.96 11.90
CA GLU A 191 3.85 7.90 12.88
C GLU A 191 2.62 7.65 13.76
N ALA A 192 2.00 8.71 14.28
CA ALA A 192 0.77 8.60 15.05
C ALA A 192 -0.40 8.02 14.23
N PHE A 193 -0.50 8.41 12.96
CA PHE A 193 -1.48 7.87 12.04
C PHE A 193 -1.27 6.37 11.79
N LEU A 194 -0.04 5.93 11.50
CA LEU A 194 0.28 4.54 11.26
C LEU A 194 0.11 3.68 12.53
N LYS A 195 0.52 4.16 13.70
CA LYS A 195 0.27 3.50 14.99
C LYS A 195 -1.21 3.31 15.27
N LYS A 196 -2.02 4.28 14.95
CA LYS A 196 -3.47 4.20 15.14
C LYS A 196 -4.12 3.06 14.35
N ILE A 197 -3.58 2.74 13.16
CA ILE A 197 -4.17 1.74 12.26
C ILE A 197 -3.47 0.39 12.39
N LEU A 198 -2.14 0.38 12.41
CA LEU A 198 -1.32 -0.84 12.44
C LEU A 198 -1.09 -1.37 13.87
N GLY A 199 -1.33 -0.56 14.89
CA GLY A 199 -1.11 -0.90 16.30
C GLY A 199 0.16 -0.29 16.87
N GLU A 200 0.31 -0.39 18.19
CA GLU A 200 1.44 0.16 18.94
C GLU A 200 2.80 -0.48 18.59
N GLU A 201 2.79 -1.66 17.97
CA GLU A 201 4.00 -2.35 17.50
C GLU A 201 4.69 -1.63 16.33
N TYR A 202 3.99 -0.70 15.66
CA TYR A 202 4.63 0.13 14.66
C TYR A 202 5.65 1.07 15.32
N THR A 203 6.93 0.78 15.14
CA THR A 203 8.02 1.69 15.49
C THR A 203 8.45 2.41 14.22
N GLY A 204 8.44 3.74 14.21
CA GLY A 204 8.83 4.55 13.05
C GLY A 204 10.28 4.33 12.59
N ASN A 205 11.09 3.68 13.40
CA ASN A 205 12.48 3.40 13.12
C ASN A 205 12.63 2.19 12.19
N VAL A 206 13.31 2.41 11.07
CA VAL A 206 13.92 1.32 10.32
C VAL A 206 15.11 0.84 11.16
N THR A 207 15.07 -0.36 11.69
CA THR A 207 16.31 -1.03 12.07
C THR A 207 17.09 -1.21 10.76
N GLU A 208 18.11 -0.40 10.54
CA GLU A 208 19.10 -0.69 9.50
C GLU A 208 19.71 -2.03 9.88
N ASP A 209 19.38 -3.06 9.12
CA ASP A 209 20.14 -4.28 9.11
C ASP A 209 21.52 -3.88 8.56
N ASN A 210 22.47 -3.71 9.48
CA ASN A 210 23.87 -3.51 9.16
C ASN A 210 24.40 -4.82 8.56
N GLY A 211 24.02 -5.08 7.30
CA GLY A 211 24.66 -6.09 6.49
C GLY A 211 26.14 -5.74 6.43
N GLU A 212 26.93 -6.50 7.17
CA GLU A 212 28.38 -6.44 7.11
C GLU A 212 28.81 -6.56 5.65
N THR A 213 29.48 -5.52 5.20
CA THR A 213 30.25 -5.49 3.95
C THR A 213 31.31 -6.59 4.00
N LEU A 214 31.19 -7.54 3.10
CA LEU A 214 32.31 -8.36 2.65
C LEU A 214 32.97 -7.69 1.46
#